data_92f5d0c81b8b45c90746df8b45fbb6a7
#
_entry.id   92f5d0c81b8b45c90746df8b45fbb6a7
#
_cell.length_a   1.000
_cell.length_b   1.000
_cell.length_c   1.000
_cell.angle_alpha   90.00
_cell.angle_beta   90.00
_cell.angle_gamma   90.00
#
_symmetry.space_group_name_H-M   'P 1'
#
loop_
_entity.id
_entity.type
_entity.pdbx_description
1 polymer ?
#
loop_
_entity_poly.entity_id
_entity_poly.type
_entity_poly.pdbx_seq_one_letter_code
_entity_poly.pdbx_strand_id
1 'polypeptide(L)'
;MAIRLGIDVGGTFTDFLLFDEGKETFHLHKTPSTPEDQSVGILDVIRSLLDQTKLSADDIQSMLHGTTVATNIVLEAKGAQVGLLVTENFEQVLHLARSQTPGPLAGWITMDKPEPLADLELTLGVPERITAQGEILQPVSYTHLTLPTN
;
A
#
# COMPACT_ATOMS: atom_id res chain seq x y z
N MET A 1 -2.16 -7.09 34.34
CA MET A 1 -2.39 -5.69 33.92
C MET A 1 -1.97 -5.66 32.46
N ALA A 2 -2.86 -5.29 31.56
CA ALA A 2 -2.53 -5.29 30.13
C ALA A 2 -2.06 -3.91 29.68
N ILE A 3 -0.86 -3.84 29.12
CA ILE A 3 -0.35 -2.67 28.42
C ILE A 3 -0.62 -2.87 26.94
N ARG A 4 -1.28 -1.90 26.31
CA ARG A 4 -1.56 -1.90 24.86
C ARG A 4 -0.90 -0.71 24.21
N LEU A 5 -0.27 -0.95 23.05
CA LEU A 5 0.38 0.08 22.26
C LEU A 5 -0.30 0.18 20.90
N GLY A 6 -0.83 1.36 20.57
CA GLY A 6 -1.32 1.71 19.24
C GLY A 6 -0.29 2.60 18.54
N ILE A 7 -0.04 2.36 17.27
CA ILE A 7 0.86 3.15 16.42
C ILE A 7 0.11 3.43 15.11
N ASP A 8 -0.01 4.70 14.75
CA ASP A 8 -0.56 5.12 13.46
C ASP A 8 0.51 5.90 12.68
N VAL A 9 0.99 5.30 11.61
CA VAL A 9 2.05 5.86 10.77
C VAL A 9 1.45 6.59 9.58
N GLY A 10 1.41 7.91 9.67
CA GLY A 10 1.04 8.79 8.56
C GLY A 10 2.25 9.21 7.71
N GLY A 11 1.98 9.91 6.61
CA GLY A 11 3.04 10.42 5.73
C GLY A 11 3.90 11.52 6.37
N THR A 12 3.35 12.31 7.28
CA THR A 12 4.02 13.46 7.91
C THR A 12 4.33 13.24 9.37
N PHE A 13 3.41 12.62 10.11
CA PHE A 13 3.53 12.35 11.53
C PHE A 13 3.14 10.91 11.83
N THR A 14 3.73 10.38 12.89
CA THR A 14 3.39 9.10 13.50
C THR A 14 2.83 9.37 14.89
N ASP A 15 1.64 8.85 15.15
CA ASP A 15 0.95 8.99 16.42
C ASP A 15 1.06 7.68 17.22
N PHE A 16 1.28 7.80 18.53
CA PHE A 16 1.42 6.68 19.45
C PHE A 16 0.43 6.83 20.60
N LEU A 17 -0.17 5.73 20.98
CA LEU A 17 -1.06 5.60 22.11
C LEU A 17 -0.64 4.41 22.96
N LEU A 18 -0.11 4.64 24.16
CA LEU A 18 0.11 3.59 25.13
C LEU A 18 -1.00 3.65 26.18
N PHE A 19 -1.70 2.53 26.36
CA PHE A 19 -2.79 2.39 27.33
C PHE A 19 -2.41 1.39 28.42
N ASP A 20 -2.40 1.84 29.65
CA ASP A 20 -2.25 1.01 30.86
C ASP A 20 -3.64 0.70 31.42
N GLU A 21 -4.15 -0.50 31.14
CA GLU A 21 -5.47 -0.94 31.63
C GLU A 21 -5.54 -1.00 33.17
N GLY A 22 -4.43 -1.29 33.83
CA GLY A 22 -4.39 -1.41 35.28
C GLY A 22 -4.51 -0.08 36.00
N LYS A 23 -4.03 0.98 35.41
CA LYS A 23 -4.09 2.37 35.93
C LYS A 23 -5.16 3.21 35.23
N GLU A 24 -5.80 2.68 34.18
CA GLU A 24 -6.73 3.42 33.32
C GLU A 24 -6.13 4.73 32.78
N THR A 25 -4.83 4.70 32.42
CA THR A 25 -4.11 5.87 31.95
C THR A 25 -3.67 5.72 30.50
N PHE A 26 -3.69 6.85 29.77
CA PHE A 26 -3.24 6.97 28.39
C PHE A 26 -2.00 7.85 28.32
N HIS A 27 -1.00 7.40 27.56
CA HIS A 27 0.15 8.20 27.18
C HIS A 27 0.12 8.37 25.66
N LEU A 28 -0.02 9.61 25.24
CA LEU A 28 -0.03 10.00 23.83
C LEU A 28 1.32 10.59 23.46
N HIS A 29 1.84 10.20 22.31
CA HIS A 29 3.03 10.79 21.75
C HIS A 29 2.86 10.97 20.25
N LYS A 30 3.41 12.04 19.70
CA LYS A 30 3.40 12.36 18.29
C LYS A 30 4.80 12.77 17.86
N THR A 31 5.29 12.18 16.76
CA THR A 31 6.60 12.49 16.19
C THR A 31 6.50 12.68 14.67
N PRO A 32 7.37 13.49 14.06
CA PRO A 32 7.50 13.46 12.60
C PRO A 32 7.83 12.05 12.09
N SER A 33 7.18 11.65 11.01
CA SER A 33 7.51 10.38 10.36
C SER A 33 8.90 10.45 9.73
N THR A 34 9.57 9.29 9.66
CA THR A 34 10.87 9.11 9.00
C THR A 34 10.67 8.40 7.66
N PRO A 35 10.46 9.14 6.53
CA PRO A 35 10.01 8.55 5.26
C PRO A 35 10.98 7.52 4.67
N GLU A 36 12.29 7.69 4.90
CA GLU A 36 13.32 6.77 4.39
C GLU A 36 13.35 5.43 5.14
N ASP A 37 13.14 5.48 6.45
CA ASP A 37 13.02 4.29 7.31
C ASP A 37 12.12 4.61 8.50
N GLN A 38 10.87 4.18 8.41
CA GLN A 38 9.86 4.41 9.45
C GLN A 38 10.17 3.67 10.75
N SER A 39 10.94 2.59 10.69
CA SER A 39 11.27 1.79 11.87
C SER A 39 12.12 2.59 12.88
N VAL A 40 12.97 3.48 12.40
CA VAL A 40 13.85 4.31 13.25
C VAL A 40 13.02 5.19 14.18
N GLY A 41 12.13 6.01 13.61
CA GLY A 41 11.27 6.91 14.41
C GLY A 41 10.34 6.14 15.35
N ILE A 42 9.79 5.01 14.90
CA ILE A 42 8.92 4.16 15.73
C ILE A 42 9.68 3.62 16.93
N LEU A 43 10.86 3.02 16.72
CA LEU A 43 11.65 2.41 17.79
C LEU A 43 12.14 3.46 18.81
N ASP A 44 12.53 4.65 18.36
CA ASP A 44 12.98 5.71 19.25
C ASP A 44 11.85 6.22 20.15
N VAL A 45 10.64 6.36 19.60
CA VAL A 45 9.46 6.74 20.41
C VAL A 45 9.06 5.65 21.38
N ILE A 46 9.04 4.38 20.95
CA ILE A 46 8.73 3.24 21.86
C ILE A 46 9.71 3.24 23.04
N ARG A 47 11.02 3.35 22.80
CA ARG A 47 12.03 3.43 23.86
C ARG A 47 11.76 4.59 24.80
N SER A 48 11.52 5.78 24.26
CA SER A 48 11.21 6.97 25.05
C SER A 48 9.95 6.80 25.92
N LEU A 49 8.88 6.21 25.38
CA LEU A 49 7.65 5.92 26.11
C LEU A 49 7.87 4.92 27.25
N LEU A 50 8.61 3.85 26.99
CA LEU A 50 8.95 2.84 27.99
C LEU A 50 9.79 3.44 29.12
N ASP A 51 10.77 4.27 28.80
CA ASP A 51 11.60 4.96 29.78
C ASP A 51 10.77 5.93 30.66
N GLN A 52 9.89 6.70 30.06
CA GLN A 52 9.01 7.65 30.77
C GLN A 52 8.01 6.95 31.69
N THR A 53 7.46 5.84 31.24
CA THR A 53 6.47 5.07 31.99
C THR A 53 7.07 4.05 32.94
N LYS A 54 8.40 3.82 32.85
CA LYS A 54 9.15 2.76 33.59
C LYS A 54 8.62 1.36 33.31
N LEU A 55 8.13 1.14 32.10
CA LEU A 55 7.69 -0.15 31.58
C LEU A 55 8.83 -0.79 30.78
N SER A 56 8.81 -2.12 30.71
CA SER A 56 9.66 -2.88 29.79
C SER A 56 8.89 -3.27 28.50
N ALA A 57 9.59 -3.68 27.48
CA ALA A 57 8.96 -4.19 26.26
C ALA A 57 8.12 -5.45 26.55
N ASP A 58 8.51 -6.25 27.52
CA ASP A 58 7.80 -7.48 27.91
C ASP A 58 6.45 -7.19 28.59
N ASP A 59 6.23 -5.96 29.07
CA ASP A 59 4.96 -5.54 29.66
C ASP A 59 3.89 -5.29 28.59
N ILE A 60 4.29 -5.07 27.34
CA ILE A 60 3.37 -4.84 26.21
C ILE A 60 2.72 -6.15 25.79
N GLN A 61 1.43 -6.29 26.06
CA GLN A 61 0.67 -7.50 25.74
C GLN A 61 0.05 -7.47 24.35
N SER A 62 -0.17 -6.30 23.79
CA SER A 62 -0.71 -6.16 22.45
C SER A 62 -0.20 -4.89 21.79
N MET A 63 0.12 -5.01 20.50
CA MET A 63 0.49 -3.88 19.65
C MET A 63 -0.41 -3.85 18.42
N LEU A 64 -0.99 -2.67 18.13
CA LEU A 64 -1.75 -2.40 16.93
C LEU A 64 -0.95 -1.41 16.09
N HIS A 65 -0.71 -1.75 14.85
CA HIS A 65 0.01 -0.91 13.91
C HIS A 65 -0.87 -0.63 12.69
N GLY A 66 -1.20 0.65 12.48
CA GLY A 66 -1.85 1.16 11.28
C GLY A 66 -0.88 1.98 10.45
N THR A 67 -1.07 1.99 9.13
CA THR A 67 -0.28 2.84 8.24
C THR A 67 -1.07 3.27 7.02
N THR A 68 -0.93 4.53 6.62
CA THR A 68 -1.49 5.07 5.38
C THR A 68 -0.43 5.24 4.28
N VAL A 69 0.78 4.75 4.49
CA VAL A 69 1.91 4.95 3.57
C VAL A 69 1.62 4.42 2.17
N ALA A 70 1.09 3.20 2.06
CA ALA A 70 0.73 2.63 0.77
C ALA A 70 -0.36 3.45 0.06
N THR A 71 -1.37 3.91 0.80
CA THR A 71 -2.43 4.78 0.27
C THR A 71 -1.85 6.10 -0.23
N ASN A 72 -0.94 6.71 0.53
CA ASN A 72 -0.31 7.97 0.15
C ASN A 72 0.57 7.81 -1.10
N ILE A 73 1.33 6.70 -1.22
CA ILE A 73 2.13 6.40 -2.41
C ILE A 73 1.24 6.34 -3.66
N VAL A 74 0.08 5.69 -3.57
CA VAL A 74 -0.87 5.59 -4.69
C VAL A 74 -1.48 6.95 -5.02
N LEU A 75 -1.92 7.72 -4.02
CA LEU A 75 -2.54 9.03 -4.21
C LEU A 75 -1.56 10.08 -4.76
N GLU A 76 -0.30 10.02 -4.35
CA GLU A 76 0.75 10.95 -4.77
C GLU A 76 1.45 10.50 -6.07
N ALA A 77 1.11 9.32 -6.59
CA ALA A 77 1.76 8.70 -7.75
C ALA A 77 3.31 8.63 -7.63
N LYS A 78 3.82 8.45 -6.39
CA LYS A 78 5.25 8.38 -6.06
C LYS A 78 5.75 6.96 -5.83
N GLY A 79 5.09 5.97 -6.42
CA GLY A 79 5.46 4.57 -6.32
C GLY A 79 6.66 4.18 -7.19
N ALA A 80 7.07 2.93 -7.08
CA ALA A 80 8.01 2.33 -8.00
C ALA A 80 7.38 2.24 -9.40
N GLN A 81 8.22 2.23 -10.43
CA GLN A 81 7.77 1.96 -11.79
C GLN A 81 7.18 0.55 -11.87
N VAL A 82 5.95 0.44 -12.38
CA VAL A 82 5.20 -0.80 -12.43
C VAL A 82 5.20 -1.35 -13.85
N GLY A 83 5.61 -2.61 -14.00
CA GLY A 83 5.37 -3.40 -15.21
C GLY A 83 4.11 -4.25 -15.05
N LEU A 84 3.32 -4.39 -16.10
CA LEU A 84 2.09 -5.14 -16.10
C LEU A 84 2.14 -6.29 -17.10
N LEU A 85 1.80 -7.49 -16.64
CA LEU A 85 1.57 -8.64 -17.52
C LEU A 85 0.08 -8.89 -17.62
N VAL A 86 -0.43 -8.95 -18.85
CA VAL A 86 -1.85 -9.18 -19.14
C VAL A 86 -2.01 -10.28 -20.18
N THR A 87 -3.20 -10.82 -20.30
CA THR A 87 -3.56 -11.69 -21.43
C THR A 87 -3.26 -10.97 -22.74
N GLU A 88 -2.63 -11.65 -23.68
CA GLU A 88 -2.34 -11.14 -25.03
C GLU A 88 -3.60 -10.53 -25.68
N ASN A 89 -3.45 -9.37 -26.33
CA ASN A 89 -4.50 -8.53 -26.90
C ASN A 89 -5.34 -7.75 -25.85
N PHE A 90 -4.96 -7.76 -24.58
CA PHE A 90 -5.58 -6.94 -23.52
C PHE A 90 -4.64 -5.87 -22.96
N GLU A 91 -3.54 -5.57 -23.64
CA GLU A 91 -2.51 -4.64 -23.18
C GLU A 91 -3.08 -3.24 -22.90
N GLN A 92 -4.13 -2.85 -23.57
CA GLN A 92 -4.74 -1.53 -23.44
C GLN A 92 -5.82 -1.43 -22.34
N VAL A 93 -6.04 -2.52 -21.58
CA VAL A 93 -7.17 -2.58 -20.62
C VAL A 93 -7.15 -1.45 -19.57
N LEU A 94 -5.98 -1.07 -19.08
CA LEU A 94 -5.86 0.05 -18.13
C LEU A 94 -6.17 1.40 -18.77
N HIS A 95 -5.73 1.61 -20.00
CA HIS A 95 -5.97 2.86 -20.76
C HIS A 95 -7.43 3.00 -21.21
N LEU A 96 -8.07 1.89 -21.56
CA LEU A 96 -9.51 1.87 -21.88
C LEU A 96 -10.35 2.10 -20.62
N ALA A 97 -9.86 1.67 -19.47
CA ALA A 97 -10.56 1.74 -18.19
C ALA A 97 -11.98 1.12 -18.31
N ARG A 98 -12.95 1.62 -17.56
CA ARG A 98 -14.32 1.11 -17.63
C ARG A 98 -15.12 1.63 -18.82
N SER A 99 -14.55 2.50 -19.65
CA SER A 99 -15.23 3.13 -20.80
C SER A 99 -16.58 3.77 -20.47
N GLN A 100 -16.79 4.12 -19.21
CA GLN A 100 -18.00 4.82 -18.77
C GLN A 100 -17.88 6.29 -19.08
N THR A 101 -18.85 6.84 -19.81
CA THR A 101 -18.94 8.28 -20.03
C THR A 101 -19.87 8.90 -19.00
N PRO A 102 -19.42 9.89 -18.24
CA PRO A 102 -20.30 10.63 -17.37
C PRO A 102 -21.19 11.55 -18.24
N GLY A 103 -22.42 11.14 -18.50
CA GLY A 103 -23.42 11.99 -19.17
C GLY A 103 -23.57 11.76 -20.68
N PRO A 104 -24.19 12.72 -21.41
CA PRO A 104 -24.50 12.62 -22.84
C PRO A 104 -23.23 12.58 -23.72
N LEU A 105 -23.40 12.36 -25.01
CA LEU A 105 -22.34 12.11 -26.01
C LEU A 105 -21.13 13.05 -25.91
N ALA A 106 -21.34 14.31 -25.49
CA ALA A 106 -20.28 15.30 -25.25
C ALA A 106 -19.33 14.92 -24.12
N GLY A 107 -19.71 14.03 -23.20
CA GLY A 107 -18.85 13.52 -22.13
C GLY A 107 -17.64 12.72 -22.64
N TRP A 108 -17.69 12.17 -23.84
CA TRP A 108 -16.56 11.48 -24.47
C TRP A 108 -15.37 12.39 -24.76
N ILE A 109 -15.65 13.67 -25.02
CA ILE A 109 -14.64 14.66 -25.41
C ILE A 109 -13.94 15.24 -24.18
N THR A 110 -14.62 15.24 -23.03
CA THR A 110 -14.17 15.88 -21.81
C THR A 110 -13.83 14.91 -20.67
N MET A 111 -13.84 13.58 -20.94
CA MET A 111 -13.53 12.59 -19.94
C MET A 111 -12.04 12.61 -19.61
N ASP A 112 -11.71 13.19 -18.48
CA ASP A 112 -10.37 13.11 -17.90
C ASP A 112 -10.22 11.74 -17.25
N LYS A 113 -9.37 10.87 -17.81
CA LYS A 113 -9.05 9.57 -17.26
C LYS A 113 -7.84 9.72 -16.35
N PRO A 114 -7.85 9.09 -15.17
CA PRO A 114 -6.65 9.03 -14.34
C PRO A 114 -5.52 8.31 -15.09
N GLU A 115 -4.30 8.77 -14.88
CA GLU A 115 -3.12 8.08 -15.40
C GLU A 115 -3.11 6.61 -14.95
N PRO A 116 -2.83 5.67 -15.84
CA PRO A 116 -2.78 4.25 -15.50
C PRO A 116 -1.60 3.96 -14.56
N LEU A 117 -1.77 2.96 -13.68
CA LEU A 117 -0.70 2.54 -12.74
C LEU A 117 0.52 1.94 -13.45
N ALA A 118 0.36 1.45 -14.67
CA ALA A 118 1.45 0.97 -15.51
C ALA A 118 1.30 1.59 -16.91
N ASP A 119 2.40 2.12 -17.42
CA ASP A 119 2.47 2.65 -18.76
C ASP A 119 2.25 1.56 -19.82
N LEU A 120 1.72 1.93 -20.97
CA LEU A 120 1.49 0.99 -22.07
C LEU A 120 2.83 0.36 -22.55
N GLU A 121 3.91 1.12 -22.54
CA GLU A 121 5.25 0.65 -22.89
C GLU A 121 5.79 -0.40 -21.93
N LEU A 122 5.27 -0.43 -20.70
CA LEU A 122 5.62 -1.38 -19.65
C LEU A 122 4.56 -2.47 -19.48
N THR A 123 3.60 -2.53 -20.38
CA THR A 123 2.53 -3.55 -20.38
C THR A 123 2.82 -4.59 -21.47
N LEU A 124 2.98 -5.85 -21.04
CA LEU A 124 3.31 -6.96 -21.93
C LEU A 124 2.16 -7.97 -21.99
N GLY A 125 1.75 -8.31 -23.22
CA GLY A 125 0.79 -9.38 -23.47
C GLY A 125 1.45 -10.75 -23.29
N VAL A 126 0.78 -11.65 -22.59
CA VAL A 126 1.23 -13.02 -22.34
C VAL A 126 0.23 -13.97 -22.98
N PRO A 127 0.70 -14.89 -23.86
CA PRO A 127 -0.16 -15.91 -24.44
C PRO A 127 -0.69 -16.84 -23.34
N GLU A 128 -1.93 -16.64 -22.96
CA GLU A 128 -2.65 -17.49 -22.01
C GLU A 128 -4.15 -17.38 -22.26
N ARG A 129 -4.92 -18.39 -21.85
CA ARG A 129 -6.38 -18.32 -21.90
C ARG A 129 -7.02 -19.15 -20.81
N ILE A 130 -7.92 -18.52 -20.07
CA ILE A 130 -8.75 -19.16 -19.04
C ILE A 130 -10.23 -18.91 -19.38
N THR A 131 -11.07 -19.94 -19.27
CA THR A 131 -12.52 -19.80 -19.48
C THR A 131 -13.20 -19.13 -18.28
N ALA A 132 -14.46 -18.75 -18.46
CA ALA A 132 -15.29 -18.24 -17.37
C ALA A 132 -15.53 -19.27 -16.25
N GLN A 133 -15.37 -20.58 -16.54
CA GLN A 133 -15.48 -21.68 -15.60
C GLN A 133 -14.15 -21.99 -14.88
N GLY A 134 -13.07 -21.28 -15.21
CA GLY A 134 -11.75 -21.48 -14.63
C GLY A 134 -10.91 -22.56 -15.32
N GLU A 135 -11.35 -23.09 -16.47
CA GLU A 135 -10.58 -24.05 -17.24
C GLU A 135 -9.42 -23.36 -17.96
N ILE A 136 -8.24 -23.96 -17.90
CA ILE A 136 -7.04 -23.44 -18.59
C ILE A 136 -7.03 -24.00 -20.00
N LEU A 137 -7.36 -23.17 -20.99
CA LEU A 137 -7.28 -23.54 -22.41
C LEU A 137 -5.85 -23.41 -22.94
N GLN A 138 -5.14 -22.39 -22.49
CA GLN A 138 -3.75 -22.13 -22.83
C GLN A 138 -2.99 -21.71 -21.58
N PRO A 139 -2.06 -22.52 -21.09
CA PRO A 139 -1.26 -22.17 -19.93
C PRO A 139 -0.23 -21.10 -20.27
N VAL A 140 0.08 -20.24 -19.29
CA VAL A 140 1.15 -19.26 -19.40
C VAL A 140 2.49 -19.96 -19.63
N SER A 141 3.24 -19.51 -20.63
CA SER A 141 4.63 -19.90 -20.83
C SER A 141 5.54 -18.84 -20.24
N TYR A 142 6.21 -19.16 -19.14
CA TYR A 142 7.20 -18.27 -18.49
C TYR A 142 8.55 -18.25 -19.19
N THR A 143 8.76 -19.05 -20.25
CA THR A 143 10.06 -19.16 -20.93
C THR A 143 10.52 -17.86 -21.61
N HIS A 144 9.59 -16.94 -21.87
CA HIS A 144 9.88 -15.64 -22.49
C HIS A 144 9.81 -14.48 -21.50
N LEU A 145 9.45 -14.75 -20.24
CA LEU A 145 9.32 -13.75 -19.17
C LEU A 145 10.58 -13.74 -18.28
N THR A 146 11.75 -13.79 -18.87
CA THR A 146 12.98 -13.58 -18.11
C THR A 146 13.08 -12.10 -17.77
N LEU A 147 12.73 -11.77 -16.54
CA LEU A 147 13.11 -10.47 -15.98
C LEU A 147 14.64 -10.39 -15.96
N PRO A 148 15.25 -9.29 -16.44
CA PRO A 148 16.69 -9.10 -16.27
C PRO A 148 16.98 -9.06 -14.76
N THR A 149 17.54 -10.12 -14.23
CA THR A 149 18.12 -10.14 -12.89
C THR A 149 19.47 -9.42 -12.98
N ASN A 150 19.51 -8.16 -12.59
CA ASN A 150 20.75 -7.46 -12.28
C ASN A 150 21.07 -7.66 -10.81
#